data_b596cb778ffab7845dde83f5288aa63c
#
_entry.id   b596cb778ffab7845dde83f5288aa63c
#
_cell.length_a   1.000
_cell.length_b   1.000
_cell.length_c   1.000
_cell.angle_alpha   90.00
_cell.angle_beta   90.00
_cell.angle_gamma   90.00
#
_symmetry.space_group_name_H-M   'P 1'
#
loop_
_entity.id
_entity.type
_entity.pdbx_description
1 polymer ?
#
loop_
_entity_poly.entity_id
_entity_poly.type
_entity_poly.pdbx_seq_one_letter_code
_entity_poly.pdbx_strand_id
1 'polypeptide(L)'
;MPARSPRAAELEALVRYHQDKYYNAEPEIPDHEFDSLWDELRSIEPDNPLFSEVSPESTDGFPKAAHVIPMGSQEKAADPESFSAWAKKMSFDLFFVQYKLDGASLELQYSKGVFSRAVTRGDGKIGDDISFNAKKMKGVVHVLSGDWGPEGKTPFTGGVRGEV
;
A
#
# COMPACT_ATOMS: atom_id res chain seq x y z
N MET A 1 -24.16 12.99 -19.54
CA MET A 1 -23.51 12.77 -18.25
C MET A 1 -23.78 13.98 -17.39
N PRO A 2 -24.19 13.86 -16.12
CA PRO A 2 -24.31 15.02 -15.25
C PRO A 2 -22.95 15.72 -15.18
N ALA A 3 -22.96 17.05 -15.15
CA ALA A 3 -21.75 17.85 -14.99
C ALA A 3 -21.11 17.51 -13.64
N ARG A 4 -19.81 17.30 -13.63
CA ARG A 4 -19.05 17.04 -12.41
C ARG A 4 -19.20 18.20 -11.42
N SER A 5 -19.35 17.89 -10.14
CA SER A 5 -19.45 18.91 -9.09
C SER A 5 -18.21 19.79 -9.06
N PRO A 6 -18.33 21.13 -9.09
CA PRO A 6 -17.19 22.04 -8.94
C PRO A 6 -16.43 21.77 -7.63
N ARG A 7 -17.15 21.43 -6.55
CA ARG A 7 -16.55 21.11 -5.25
C ARG A 7 -15.73 19.81 -5.28
N ALA A 8 -16.18 18.78 -5.99
CA ALA A 8 -15.41 17.55 -6.16
C ALA A 8 -14.11 17.78 -6.94
N ALA A 9 -14.14 18.65 -7.96
CA ALA A 9 -12.93 19.00 -8.71
C ALA A 9 -11.93 19.79 -7.87
N GLU A 10 -12.39 20.71 -7.02
CA GLU A 10 -11.57 21.46 -6.07
C GLU A 10 -10.93 20.53 -5.04
N LEU A 11 -11.72 19.64 -4.44
CA LEU A 11 -11.24 18.67 -3.44
C LEU A 11 -10.22 17.69 -4.04
N GLU A 12 -10.44 17.21 -5.26
CA GLU A 12 -9.45 16.36 -5.94
C GLU A 12 -8.13 17.10 -6.14
N ALA A 13 -8.16 18.36 -6.54
CA ALA A 13 -6.97 19.17 -6.71
C ALA A 13 -6.22 19.39 -5.37
N LEU A 14 -6.95 19.66 -4.28
CA LEU A 14 -6.38 19.82 -2.95
C LEU A 14 -5.76 18.49 -2.43
N VAL A 15 -6.47 17.39 -2.58
CA VAL A 15 -5.97 16.08 -2.18
C VAL A 15 -4.69 15.73 -2.94
N ARG A 16 -4.66 15.89 -4.27
CA ARG A 16 -3.45 15.66 -5.08
C ARG A 16 -2.29 16.56 -4.65
N TYR A 17 -2.56 17.82 -4.38
CA TYR A 17 -1.55 18.79 -3.93
C TYR A 17 -0.94 18.37 -2.59
N HIS A 18 -1.77 18.04 -1.60
CA HIS A 18 -1.26 17.66 -0.28
C HIS A 18 -0.64 16.26 -0.26
N GLN A 19 -1.07 15.33 -1.12
CA GLN A 19 -0.37 14.08 -1.34
C GLN A 19 1.04 14.32 -1.90
N ASP A 20 1.18 15.17 -2.92
CA ASP A 20 2.48 15.51 -3.48
C ASP A 20 3.41 16.13 -2.42
N LYS A 21 2.88 17.06 -1.61
CA LYS A 21 3.63 17.64 -0.49
C LYS A 21 4.08 16.61 0.53
N TYR A 22 3.21 15.70 0.91
CA TYR A 22 3.51 14.64 1.88
C TYR A 22 4.61 13.68 1.40
N TYR A 23 4.59 13.30 0.11
CA TYR A 23 5.55 12.33 -0.42
C TYR A 23 6.84 12.94 -0.98
N ASN A 24 6.79 14.16 -1.49
CA ASN A 24 7.90 14.77 -2.23
C ASN A 24 8.45 16.05 -1.60
N ALA A 25 7.88 16.53 -0.48
CA ALA A 25 8.29 17.75 0.21
C ALA A 25 7.99 17.67 1.71
N GLU A 26 7.66 18.80 2.36
CA GLU A 26 7.16 18.83 3.74
C GLU A 26 5.64 18.94 3.77
N PRO A 27 4.94 18.15 4.61
CA PRO A 27 3.49 18.26 4.79
C PRO A 27 3.10 19.67 5.25
N GLU A 28 2.10 20.27 4.60
CA GLU A 28 1.60 21.60 4.92
C GLU A 28 0.35 21.58 5.80
N ILE A 29 -0.32 20.40 5.88
CA ILE A 29 -1.48 20.18 6.74
C ILE A 29 -1.27 18.91 7.57
N PRO A 30 -1.85 18.82 8.77
CA PRO A 30 -1.81 17.61 9.57
C PRO A 30 -2.71 16.51 8.98
N ASP A 31 -2.44 15.25 9.33
CA ASP A 31 -3.12 14.08 8.79
C ASP A 31 -4.65 14.13 8.90
N HIS A 32 -5.17 14.65 10.02
CA HIS A 32 -6.62 14.74 10.24
C HIS A 32 -7.32 15.74 9.30
N GLU A 33 -6.62 16.80 8.88
CA GLU A 33 -7.15 17.74 7.88
C GLU A 33 -7.13 17.09 6.50
N PHE A 34 -6.08 16.36 6.18
CA PHE A 34 -6.00 15.59 4.94
C PHE A 34 -7.11 14.52 4.88
N ASP A 35 -7.29 13.75 5.95
CA ASP A 35 -8.36 12.75 6.08
C ASP A 35 -9.75 13.40 5.84
N SER A 36 -9.97 14.60 6.35
CA SER A 36 -11.24 15.34 6.15
C SER A 36 -11.50 15.70 4.69
N LEU A 37 -10.48 16.16 3.95
CA LEU A 37 -10.58 16.44 2.52
C LEU A 37 -10.87 15.16 1.72
N TRP A 38 -10.22 14.07 2.09
CA TRP A 38 -10.38 12.76 1.48
C TRP A 38 -11.79 12.21 1.69
N ASP A 39 -12.30 12.27 2.92
CA ASP A 39 -13.65 11.79 3.26
C ASP A 39 -14.75 12.65 2.62
N GLU A 40 -14.56 13.99 2.56
CA GLU A 40 -15.48 14.88 1.86
C GLU A 40 -15.55 14.54 0.36
N LEU A 41 -14.40 14.36 -0.31
CA LEU A 41 -14.38 13.96 -1.71
C LEU A 41 -15.07 12.61 -1.92
N ARG A 42 -14.82 11.64 -1.06
CA ARG A 42 -15.44 10.32 -1.13
C ARG A 42 -16.96 10.38 -0.95
N SER A 43 -17.45 11.28 -0.11
CA SER A 43 -18.89 11.46 0.09
C SER A 43 -19.61 12.04 -1.13
N ILE A 44 -18.92 12.90 -1.89
CA ILE A 44 -19.47 13.58 -3.08
C ILE A 44 -19.32 12.72 -4.34
N GLU A 45 -18.20 12.04 -4.50
CA GLU A 45 -17.81 11.29 -5.69
C GLU A 45 -17.16 9.94 -5.31
N PRO A 46 -17.94 8.95 -4.81
CA PRO A 46 -17.42 7.69 -4.28
C PRO A 46 -16.56 6.88 -5.27
N ASP A 47 -16.86 7.02 -6.57
CA ASP A 47 -16.18 6.31 -7.66
C ASP A 47 -15.05 7.15 -8.28
N ASN A 48 -14.57 8.20 -7.59
CA ASN A 48 -13.48 9.03 -8.10
C ASN A 48 -12.22 8.16 -8.32
N PRO A 49 -11.58 8.26 -9.50
CA PRO A 49 -10.38 7.49 -9.82
C PRO A 49 -9.25 7.64 -8.80
N LEU A 50 -9.16 8.79 -8.12
CA LEU A 50 -8.17 9.07 -7.09
C LEU A 50 -8.14 8.01 -5.97
N PHE A 51 -9.29 7.42 -5.63
CA PHE A 51 -9.37 6.39 -4.57
C PHE A 51 -8.77 5.03 -4.98
N SER A 52 -8.59 4.81 -6.27
CA SER A 52 -7.91 3.64 -6.82
C SER A 52 -6.45 3.93 -7.22
N GLU A 53 -6.08 5.21 -7.29
CA GLU A 53 -4.69 5.61 -7.51
C GLU A 53 -3.89 5.41 -6.21
N VAL A 54 -2.72 4.81 -6.33
CA VAL A 54 -1.73 4.79 -5.25
C VAL A 54 -0.76 5.92 -5.51
N SER A 55 -0.38 6.63 -4.45
CA SER A 55 0.43 7.84 -4.39
C SER A 55 1.48 8.06 -5.50
N PRO A 56 1.75 9.32 -5.89
CA PRO A 56 2.68 9.64 -6.97
C PRO A 56 4.07 9.06 -6.76
N GLU A 57 4.67 8.63 -7.85
CA GLU A 57 6.01 8.06 -7.86
C GLU A 57 7.05 9.10 -7.38
N SER A 58 7.86 8.71 -6.40
CA SER A 58 9.12 9.40 -6.13
C SER A 58 10.08 9.20 -7.32
N THR A 59 10.60 10.29 -7.87
CA THR A 59 11.38 10.28 -9.12
C THR A 59 12.88 10.08 -8.93
N ASP A 60 13.34 9.72 -7.74
CA ASP A 60 14.76 9.71 -7.44
C ASP A 60 15.45 8.37 -7.69
N GLY A 61 16.04 8.27 -8.88
CA GLY A 61 17.28 7.51 -9.11
C GLY A 61 17.26 5.99 -9.01
N PHE A 62 16.25 5.34 -8.46
CA PHE A 62 16.18 3.89 -8.37
C PHE A 62 15.50 3.26 -9.60
N PRO A 63 15.99 2.09 -10.07
CA PRO A 63 15.29 1.33 -11.10
C PRO A 63 13.87 0.98 -10.62
N LYS A 64 12.91 1.00 -11.53
CA LYS A 64 11.53 0.62 -11.21
C LYS A 64 11.32 -0.88 -11.34
N ALA A 65 10.49 -1.45 -10.48
CA ALA A 65 10.15 -2.86 -10.49
C ALA A 65 8.67 -3.09 -10.18
N ALA A 66 8.09 -4.11 -10.83
CA ALA A 66 6.71 -4.49 -10.60
C ALA A 66 6.58 -5.38 -9.36
N HIS A 67 5.47 -5.22 -8.65
CA HIS A 67 5.04 -6.12 -7.59
C HIS A 67 4.57 -7.46 -8.16
N VAL A 68 4.80 -8.55 -7.42
CA VAL A 68 4.26 -9.88 -7.75
C VAL A 68 2.72 -9.85 -7.67
N ILE A 69 2.18 -9.18 -6.67
CA ILE A 69 0.74 -8.90 -6.51
C ILE A 69 0.61 -7.43 -6.14
N PRO A 70 -0.31 -6.67 -6.75
CA PRO A 70 -0.49 -5.26 -6.43
C PRO A 70 -0.63 -4.98 -4.94
N MET A 71 0.08 -3.96 -4.45
CA MET A 71 0.11 -3.55 -3.05
C MET A 71 -0.93 -2.44 -2.80
N GLY A 72 -2.21 -2.81 -2.75
CA GLY A 72 -3.31 -1.90 -2.50
C GLY A 72 -3.39 -1.41 -1.06
N SER A 73 -4.22 -0.38 -0.84
CA SER A 73 -4.60 0.08 0.51
C SER A 73 -5.61 -0.88 1.14
N GLN A 74 -5.59 -0.98 2.46
CA GLN A 74 -6.59 -1.72 3.22
C GLN A 74 -7.78 -0.82 3.57
N GLU A 75 -8.97 -1.41 3.70
CA GLU A 75 -10.13 -0.70 4.23
C GLU A 75 -9.86 -0.27 5.68
N LYS A 76 -10.29 0.95 6.04
CA LYS A 76 -10.15 1.50 7.39
C LYS A 76 -11.46 1.29 8.15
N ALA A 77 -11.38 0.74 9.36
CA ALA A 77 -12.47 0.72 10.35
C ALA A 77 -11.96 1.40 11.61
N ALA A 78 -12.39 2.65 11.84
CA ALA A 78 -11.83 3.50 12.89
C ALA A 78 -12.53 3.33 14.25
N ASP A 79 -13.68 2.67 14.31
CA ASP A 79 -14.52 2.50 15.47
C ASP A 79 -15.13 1.08 15.54
N PRO A 80 -15.66 0.64 16.70
CA PRO A 80 -16.24 -0.70 16.86
C PRO A 80 -17.42 -0.97 15.92
N GLU A 81 -18.21 0.04 15.58
CA GLU A 81 -19.38 -0.06 14.72
C GLU A 81 -18.98 -0.35 13.29
N SER A 82 -18.01 0.39 12.74
CA SER A 82 -17.47 0.19 11.40
C SER A 82 -16.73 -1.15 11.28
N PHE A 83 -16.00 -1.56 12.32
CA PHE A 83 -15.39 -2.90 12.37
C PHE A 83 -16.46 -4.01 12.36
N SER A 84 -17.54 -3.86 13.14
CA SER A 84 -18.62 -4.85 13.19
C SER A 84 -19.34 -4.96 11.87
N ALA A 85 -19.57 -3.84 11.18
CA ALA A 85 -20.17 -3.82 9.84
C ALA A 85 -19.27 -4.52 8.80
N TRP A 86 -17.98 -4.22 8.83
CA TRP A 86 -16.99 -4.88 7.97
C TRP A 86 -16.91 -6.39 8.23
N ALA A 87 -16.83 -6.81 9.49
CA ALA A 87 -16.77 -8.23 9.87
C ALA A 87 -18.00 -9.01 9.39
N LYS A 88 -19.20 -8.42 9.51
CA LYS A 88 -20.44 -9.00 9.00
C LYS A 88 -20.44 -9.14 7.47
N LYS A 89 -19.91 -8.12 6.74
CA LYS A 89 -19.77 -8.13 5.29
C LYS A 89 -18.84 -9.26 4.81
N MET A 90 -17.77 -9.53 5.54
CA MET A 90 -16.78 -10.55 5.19
C MET A 90 -17.25 -11.97 5.44
N SER A 91 -18.26 -12.19 6.30
CA SER A 91 -18.81 -13.53 6.63
C SER A 91 -17.76 -14.53 7.12
N PHE A 92 -16.72 -14.06 7.83
CA PHE A 92 -15.72 -14.92 8.45
C PHE A 92 -15.97 -15.05 9.95
N ASP A 93 -15.74 -16.25 10.50
CA ASP A 93 -15.89 -16.54 11.94
C ASP A 93 -14.57 -16.38 12.71
N LEU A 94 -13.45 -16.28 11.99
CA LEU A 94 -12.11 -16.18 12.58
C LEU A 94 -11.36 -14.99 12.00
N PHE A 95 -10.80 -14.17 12.89
CA PHE A 95 -9.99 -13.00 12.53
C PHE A 95 -8.62 -13.08 13.20
N PHE A 96 -7.58 -12.72 12.45
CA PHE A 96 -6.25 -12.47 13.01
C PHE A 96 -6.11 -10.99 13.32
N VAL A 97 -5.68 -10.67 14.54
CA VAL A 97 -5.41 -9.31 14.97
C VAL A 97 -3.90 -9.10 15.06
N GLN A 98 -3.40 -8.08 14.40
CA GLN A 98 -1.99 -7.72 14.38
C GLN A 98 -1.83 -6.21 14.59
N TYR A 99 -0.67 -5.80 15.10
CA TYR A 99 -0.29 -4.39 15.07
C TYR A 99 -0.09 -3.93 13.63
N LYS A 100 -0.64 -2.76 13.30
CA LYS A 100 -0.27 -2.05 12.09
C LYS A 100 0.99 -1.25 12.40
N LEU A 101 2.12 -1.74 11.92
CA LEU A 101 3.40 -1.04 12.08
C LEU A 101 3.40 0.20 11.18
N ASP A 102 3.98 1.26 11.68
CA ASP A 102 4.20 2.50 10.93
C ASP A 102 5.64 2.51 10.42
N GLY A 103 5.81 2.61 9.11
CA GLY A 103 7.10 2.52 8.45
C GLY A 103 6.97 2.57 6.93
N ALA A 104 8.02 2.16 6.23
CA ALA A 104 8.01 2.06 4.78
C ALA A 104 7.65 0.65 4.33
N SER A 105 6.55 0.53 3.56
CA SER A 105 6.12 -0.76 3.03
C SER A 105 7.10 -1.30 2.00
N LEU A 106 7.44 -2.58 2.12
CA LEU A 106 8.41 -3.26 1.27
C LEU A 106 7.90 -4.64 0.85
N GLU A 107 8.06 -4.97 -0.43
CA GLU A 107 7.91 -6.33 -0.93
C GLU A 107 9.28 -6.97 -1.17
N LEU A 108 9.55 -8.09 -0.49
CA LEU A 108 10.70 -8.95 -0.75
C LEU A 108 10.27 -10.05 -1.71
N GLN A 109 10.83 -10.06 -2.90
CA GLN A 109 10.53 -11.06 -3.93
C GLN A 109 11.55 -12.20 -3.85
N TYR A 110 11.04 -13.42 -3.97
CA TYR A 110 11.83 -14.64 -3.95
C TYR A 110 11.57 -15.47 -5.20
N SER A 111 12.64 -16.10 -5.70
CA SER A 111 12.57 -17.09 -6.77
C SER A 111 13.22 -18.39 -6.29
N LYS A 112 12.44 -19.46 -6.26
CA LYS A 112 12.89 -20.78 -5.78
C LYS A 112 13.57 -20.72 -4.40
N GLY A 113 12.99 -19.96 -3.47
CA GLY A 113 13.49 -19.77 -2.11
C GLY A 113 14.63 -18.78 -1.98
N VAL A 114 15.18 -18.23 -3.07
CA VAL A 114 16.29 -17.29 -3.03
C VAL A 114 15.76 -15.87 -3.19
N PHE A 115 16.22 -14.95 -2.34
CA PHE A 115 15.92 -13.52 -2.47
C PHE A 115 16.38 -13.00 -3.84
N SER A 116 15.48 -12.39 -4.58
CA SER A 116 15.73 -11.87 -5.91
C SER A 116 15.65 -10.34 -5.97
N ARG A 117 14.68 -9.75 -5.26
CA ARG A 117 14.41 -8.31 -5.36
C ARG A 117 13.70 -7.77 -4.13
N ALA A 118 13.87 -6.46 -3.86
CA ALA A 118 13.06 -5.71 -2.89
C ALA A 118 12.48 -4.47 -3.57
N VAL A 119 11.17 -4.28 -3.43
CA VAL A 119 10.43 -3.23 -4.12
C VAL A 119 9.65 -2.40 -3.10
N THR A 120 9.82 -1.07 -3.12
CA THR A 120 9.01 -0.15 -2.31
C THR A 120 7.58 -0.15 -2.80
N ARG A 121 6.64 0.37 -1.98
CA ARG A 121 5.22 0.39 -2.36
C ARG A 121 4.98 1.07 -3.71
N GLY A 122 5.60 2.24 -3.96
CA GLY A 122 5.35 3.04 -5.15
C GLY A 122 3.85 3.33 -5.34
N ASP A 123 3.36 3.18 -6.57
CA ASP A 123 1.94 3.29 -6.91
C ASP A 123 1.13 2.02 -6.59
N GLY A 124 1.72 1.05 -5.92
CA GLY A 124 1.13 -0.24 -5.57
C GLY A 124 1.19 -1.29 -6.68
N LYS A 125 1.58 -0.94 -7.90
CA LYS A 125 1.85 -1.87 -9.01
C LYS A 125 3.33 -1.88 -9.35
N ILE A 126 3.95 -0.70 -9.31
CA ILE A 126 5.36 -0.47 -9.61
C ILE A 126 5.94 0.35 -8.46
N GLY A 127 7.09 -0.06 -7.95
CA GLY A 127 7.85 0.66 -6.93
C GLY A 127 9.32 0.79 -7.31
N ASP A 128 10.12 1.33 -6.39
CA ASP A 128 11.56 1.42 -6.54
C ASP A 128 12.23 0.10 -6.19
N ASP A 129 13.15 -0.34 -7.05
CA ASP A 129 14.01 -1.50 -6.75
C ASP A 129 15.14 -1.05 -5.80
N ILE A 130 14.97 -1.36 -4.53
CA ILE A 130 15.96 -1.10 -3.48
C ILE A 130 16.70 -2.36 -3.02
N SER A 131 16.81 -3.34 -3.90
CA SER A 131 17.40 -4.65 -3.58
C SER A 131 18.79 -4.55 -2.95
N PHE A 132 19.61 -3.60 -3.41
CA PHE A 132 20.94 -3.36 -2.84
C PHE A 132 20.89 -2.92 -1.37
N ASN A 133 19.94 -2.04 -1.04
CA ASN A 133 19.74 -1.56 0.32
C ASN A 133 19.12 -2.65 1.19
N ALA A 134 18.10 -3.35 0.68
CA ALA A 134 17.42 -4.41 1.40
C ALA A 134 18.36 -5.55 1.82
N LYS A 135 19.35 -5.90 1.01
CA LYS A 135 20.37 -6.91 1.38
C LYS A 135 21.17 -6.56 2.64
N LYS A 136 21.20 -5.29 3.02
CA LYS A 136 21.90 -4.82 4.22
C LYS A 136 20.98 -4.65 5.42
N MET A 137 19.66 -4.74 5.22
CA MET A 137 18.68 -4.59 6.30
C MET A 137 18.71 -5.81 7.22
N LYS A 138 18.67 -5.57 8.52
CA LYS A 138 18.58 -6.63 9.52
C LYS A 138 17.22 -7.32 9.40
N GLY A 139 17.24 -8.65 9.35
CA GLY A 139 16.02 -9.47 9.28
C GLY A 139 15.60 -9.88 7.88
N VAL A 140 16.18 -9.32 6.83
CA VAL A 140 15.95 -9.81 5.47
C VAL A 140 16.59 -11.18 5.28
N VAL A 141 15.77 -12.19 5.04
CA VAL A 141 16.21 -13.55 4.82
C VAL A 141 16.60 -13.73 3.36
N HIS A 142 17.86 -14.07 3.08
CA HIS A 142 18.36 -14.22 1.71
C HIS A 142 18.03 -15.57 1.08
N VAL A 143 17.87 -16.60 1.90
CA VAL A 143 17.46 -17.94 1.47
C VAL A 143 16.41 -18.45 2.43
N LEU A 144 15.21 -18.69 1.93
CA LEU A 144 14.12 -19.29 2.70
C LEU A 144 14.39 -20.79 2.82
N SER A 145 14.41 -21.29 4.05
CA SER A 145 14.49 -22.72 4.33
C SER A 145 13.09 -23.33 4.37
N GLY A 146 12.95 -24.52 3.82
CA GLY A 146 11.71 -25.28 3.81
C GLY A 146 11.04 -25.34 2.44
N ASP A 147 10.21 -26.33 2.31
CA ASP A 147 9.40 -26.54 1.13
C ASP A 147 8.02 -25.94 1.35
N TRP A 148 7.57 -25.15 0.41
CA TRP A 148 6.30 -24.42 0.42
C TRP A 148 5.40 -24.96 -0.69
N GLY A 149 4.11 -24.88 -0.50
CA GLY A 149 3.12 -25.37 -1.47
C GLY A 149 2.31 -26.54 -0.94
N PRO A 150 1.27 -26.98 -1.67
CA PRO A 150 0.30 -27.96 -1.19
C PRO A 150 0.89 -29.31 -0.77
N GLU A 151 2.03 -29.68 -1.32
CA GLU A 151 2.71 -30.95 -1.01
C GLU A 151 4.03 -30.76 -0.23
N GLY A 152 4.39 -29.54 0.16
CA GLY A 152 5.63 -29.25 0.89
C GLY A 152 6.91 -29.62 0.14
N LYS A 153 6.90 -29.60 -1.20
CA LYS A 153 8.03 -30.08 -2.02
C LYS A 153 8.62 -29.06 -2.98
N THR A 154 8.09 -27.84 -2.99
CA THR A 154 8.55 -26.80 -3.92
C THR A 154 9.12 -25.60 -3.18
N PRO A 155 10.30 -25.10 -3.56
CA PRO A 155 10.83 -23.87 -3.02
C PRO A 155 9.88 -22.70 -3.30
N PHE A 156 9.72 -21.80 -2.34
CA PHE A 156 8.84 -20.65 -2.45
C PHE A 156 9.25 -19.72 -3.61
N THR A 157 8.29 -19.39 -4.45
CA THR A 157 8.43 -18.31 -5.45
C THR A 157 7.24 -17.37 -5.27
N GLY A 158 7.52 -16.09 -5.02
CA GLY A 158 6.49 -15.08 -4.74
C GLY A 158 7.04 -13.87 -4.00
N GLY A 159 6.12 -13.05 -3.47
CA GLY A 159 6.43 -11.86 -2.68
C GLY A 159 6.05 -12.02 -1.21
N VAL A 160 6.89 -11.52 -0.33
CA VAL A 160 6.61 -11.35 1.11
C VAL A 160 6.58 -9.87 1.40
N ARG A 161 5.52 -9.39 2.02
CA ARG A 161 5.36 -7.96 2.35
C ARG A 161 5.62 -7.73 3.82
N GLY A 162 6.23 -6.61 4.10
CA GLY A 162 6.55 -6.17 5.45
C GLY A 162 6.67 -4.66 5.53
N GLU A 163 6.99 -4.21 6.71
CA GLU A 163 7.23 -2.82 7.04
C GLU A 163 8.64 -2.68 7.64
N VAL A 164 9.36 -1.62 7.27
CA VAL A 164 10.71 -1.30 7.74
C VAL A 164 10.78 0.09 8.33
#